data_8f2252d0bb71e550b2d519dd253188c8
#
_entry.id   8f2252d0bb71e550b2d519dd253188c8
#
_cell.length_a   1.000
_cell.length_b   1.000
_cell.length_c   1.000
_cell.angle_alpha   90.00
_cell.angle_beta   90.00
_cell.angle_gamma   90.00
#
_symmetry.space_group_name_H-M   'P 1'
#
loop_
_entity.id
_entity.type
_entity.pdbx_description
1 polymer ?
#
loop_
_entity_poly.entity_id
_entity_poly.type
_entity_poly.pdbx_seq_one_letter_code
_entity_poly.pdbx_strand_id
1 'polypeptide(L)'
;MADDNEFLAIFECVSRFSGATVQVVIDSIMRMTAVPAMERIARLTDGMPVRVQWAGIPTLEWQKTYGLQQPLVELHERFIEEGRDFWTGYAHVPVVVTASIQQSLLFAQSNEYVWHEVVSAETDDEKRSLLNDSDWRARARSSWENDSLETSFFREPSGMMLDNSENDSDPIVSLGDYAMKLGLHPSDALAEWFLHNGLSSTVSMPPWDQDDDMVIRLTRDPNAVGNINDSGAHGQMFCGSGDSIRLWTDYVCSGKLKIEEAIHSQTGKLANHFGFSDRGEIAVGKRADITVFALEEVEHRAKYKVYDVPNDDGGFTWRWTRDPAPVRLTLCNGIPTFDKDGVTGAMPGEMISPS
;
A
#
# COMPACT_ATOMS: atom_id res chain seq x y z
N MET A 1 -23.06 -4.66 -0.81
CA MET A 1 -21.99 -5.69 -0.86
C MET A 1 -22.31 -6.63 -2.00
N ALA A 2 -21.32 -6.96 -2.86
CA ALA A 2 -21.50 -7.93 -3.95
C ALA A 2 -21.97 -9.30 -3.40
N ASP A 3 -22.99 -9.89 -4.02
CA ASP A 3 -23.47 -11.23 -3.67
C ASP A 3 -22.71 -12.33 -4.41
N ASP A 4 -23.02 -13.59 -4.14
CA ASP A 4 -22.36 -14.72 -4.81
C ASP A 4 -22.64 -14.75 -6.32
N ASN A 5 -23.79 -14.28 -6.79
CA ASN A 5 -24.13 -14.26 -8.22
C ASN A 5 -23.31 -13.23 -8.97
N GLU A 6 -23.06 -12.07 -8.37
CA GLU A 6 -22.20 -11.04 -8.97
C GLU A 6 -20.75 -11.53 -9.09
N PHE A 7 -20.20 -12.15 -8.05
CA PHE A 7 -18.87 -12.76 -8.09
C PHE A 7 -18.79 -13.86 -9.15
N LEU A 8 -19.75 -14.77 -9.19
CA LEU A 8 -19.82 -15.85 -10.17
C LEU A 8 -19.81 -15.30 -11.60
N ALA A 9 -20.64 -14.28 -11.89
CA ALA A 9 -20.70 -13.68 -13.21
C ALA A 9 -19.34 -13.07 -13.63
N ILE A 10 -18.62 -12.45 -12.70
CA ILE A 10 -17.27 -11.91 -12.96
C ILE A 10 -16.28 -13.05 -13.23
N PHE A 11 -16.22 -14.07 -12.38
CA PHE A 11 -15.31 -15.20 -12.54
C PHE A 11 -15.60 -16.01 -13.80
N GLU A 12 -16.86 -16.25 -14.14
CA GLU A 12 -17.25 -16.88 -15.40
C GLU A 12 -16.85 -16.06 -16.64
N CYS A 13 -16.93 -14.73 -16.54
CA CYS A 13 -16.46 -13.86 -17.62
C CYS A 13 -14.95 -13.96 -17.79
N VAL A 14 -14.19 -13.83 -16.69
CA VAL A 14 -12.72 -13.86 -16.70
C VAL A 14 -12.18 -15.23 -17.12
N SER A 15 -12.82 -16.32 -16.71
CA SER A 15 -12.41 -17.70 -17.03
C SER A 15 -12.38 -18.02 -18.54
N ARG A 16 -13.01 -17.16 -19.37
CA ARG A 16 -13.00 -17.30 -20.83
C ARG A 16 -11.71 -16.79 -21.46
N PHE A 17 -10.87 -16.09 -20.70
CA PHE A 17 -9.63 -15.49 -21.17
C PHE A 17 -8.44 -16.21 -20.56
N SER A 18 -7.64 -16.88 -21.39
CA SER A 18 -6.42 -17.54 -20.94
C SER A 18 -5.44 -16.53 -20.33
N GLY A 19 -4.86 -16.86 -19.19
CA GLY A 19 -3.88 -16.02 -18.50
C GLY A 19 -4.44 -14.80 -17.78
N ALA A 20 -5.76 -14.61 -17.77
CA ALA A 20 -6.38 -13.52 -17.01
C ALA A 20 -6.30 -13.79 -15.51
N THR A 21 -6.03 -12.72 -14.75
CA THR A 21 -5.93 -12.76 -13.29
C THR A 21 -7.02 -11.86 -12.67
N VAL A 22 -7.71 -12.36 -11.66
CA VAL A 22 -8.60 -11.56 -10.83
C VAL A 22 -7.85 -11.19 -9.57
N GLN A 23 -7.72 -9.90 -9.31
CA GLN A 23 -7.21 -9.42 -8.03
C GLN A 23 -8.37 -9.10 -7.11
N VAL A 24 -8.33 -9.64 -5.88
CA VAL A 24 -9.31 -9.37 -4.84
C VAL A 24 -8.63 -8.72 -3.63
N VAL A 25 -9.16 -7.59 -3.23
CA VAL A 25 -8.88 -6.99 -1.92
C VAL A 25 -10.07 -7.33 -1.04
N ILE A 26 -9.87 -8.25 -0.14
CA ILE A 26 -10.90 -8.66 0.79
C ILE A 26 -10.88 -7.72 1.99
N ASP A 27 -12.05 -7.42 2.52
CA ASP A 27 -12.29 -6.51 3.68
C ASP A 27 -11.52 -6.90 4.96
N SER A 28 -10.78 -7.94 4.87
CA SER A 28 -10.05 -8.66 5.90
C SER A 28 -8.78 -8.01 6.39
N ILE A 29 -8.17 -7.13 5.61
CA ILE A 29 -6.98 -6.38 6.06
C ILE A 29 -7.35 -5.57 7.30
N MET A 30 -8.61 -5.14 7.41
CA MET A 30 -9.12 -4.29 8.47
C MET A 30 -9.90 -5.06 9.56
N ARG A 31 -10.42 -6.27 9.30
CA ARG A 31 -11.42 -6.93 10.17
C ARG A 31 -11.18 -8.41 10.47
N MET A 32 -10.02 -8.97 10.22
CA MET A 32 -9.72 -10.40 10.47
C MET A 32 -10.66 -11.41 9.77
N THR A 33 -11.38 -11.00 8.73
CA THR A 33 -12.32 -11.83 7.99
C THR A 33 -11.74 -12.46 6.72
N ALA A 34 -10.41 -12.41 6.57
CA ALA A 34 -9.70 -12.88 5.38
C ALA A 34 -9.94 -14.36 5.09
N VAL A 35 -9.83 -15.20 6.09
CA VAL A 35 -9.98 -16.65 5.90
C VAL A 35 -11.37 -16.99 5.36
N PRO A 36 -12.50 -16.61 6.01
CA PRO A 36 -13.83 -16.88 5.49
C PRO A 36 -14.09 -16.24 4.12
N ALA A 37 -13.57 -15.05 3.87
CA ALA A 37 -13.73 -14.38 2.58
C ALA A 37 -13.01 -15.12 1.46
N MET A 38 -11.77 -15.56 1.68
CA MET A 38 -11.02 -16.33 0.68
C MET A 38 -11.56 -17.73 0.48
N GLU A 39 -12.10 -18.38 1.52
CA GLU A 39 -12.81 -19.64 1.39
C GLU A 39 -14.09 -19.48 0.54
N ARG A 40 -14.79 -18.36 0.69
CA ARG A 40 -15.91 -18.00 -0.19
C ARG A 40 -15.45 -17.91 -1.66
N ILE A 41 -14.38 -17.17 -1.92
CA ILE A 41 -13.80 -17.03 -3.28
C ILE A 41 -13.38 -18.41 -3.83
N ALA A 42 -12.69 -19.22 -3.02
CA ALA A 42 -12.26 -20.56 -3.42
C ALA A 42 -13.44 -21.48 -3.80
N ARG A 43 -14.56 -21.39 -3.07
CA ARG A 43 -15.78 -22.13 -3.39
C ARG A 43 -16.42 -21.63 -4.71
N LEU A 44 -16.46 -20.32 -4.92
CA LEU A 44 -17.06 -19.71 -6.11
C LEU A 44 -16.24 -19.94 -7.38
N THR A 45 -14.93 -20.14 -7.26
CA THR A 45 -14.04 -20.41 -8.40
C THR A 45 -13.74 -21.89 -8.61
N ASP A 46 -14.41 -22.78 -7.87
CA ASP A 46 -14.14 -24.21 -7.95
C ASP A 46 -14.37 -24.76 -9.36
N GLY A 47 -13.36 -25.47 -9.89
CA GLY A 47 -13.38 -25.99 -11.25
C GLY A 47 -13.25 -24.95 -12.37
N MET A 48 -13.06 -23.66 -12.07
CA MET A 48 -12.86 -22.61 -13.06
C MET A 48 -11.35 -22.40 -13.35
N PRO A 49 -10.93 -22.23 -14.61
CA PRO A 49 -9.55 -21.91 -14.99
C PRO A 49 -9.27 -20.40 -14.76
N VAL A 50 -9.31 -19.97 -13.51
CA VAL A 50 -9.13 -18.56 -13.13
C VAL A 50 -7.97 -18.46 -12.15
N ARG A 51 -7.02 -17.55 -12.43
CA ARG A 51 -5.99 -17.15 -11.46
C ARG A 51 -6.56 -16.10 -10.52
N VAL A 52 -6.39 -16.31 -9.23
CA VAL A 52 -6.80 -15.36 -8.20
C VAL A 52 -5.58 -14.84 -7.46
N GLN A 53 -5.36 -13.54 -7.50
CA GLN A 53 -4.41 -12.84 -6.64
C GLN A 53 -5.19 -12.15 -5.53
N TRP A 54 -4.85 -12.40 -4.28
CA TRP A 54 -5.48 -11.76 -3.14
C TRP A 54 -4.49 -10.88 -2.37
N ALA A 55 -4.99 -9.88 -1.63
CA ALA A 55 -4.17 -8.90 -0.93
C ALA A 55 -3.40 -9.45 0.28
N GLY A 56 -3.49 -10.69 0.53
CA GLY A 56 -2.53 -11.58 1.06
C GLY A 56 -2.15 -11.55 2.52
N ILE A 57 -0.92 -12.03 2.72
CA ILE A 57 -0.35 -12.28 4.03
C ILE A 57 0.31 -11.00 4.53
N PRO A 58 -0.08 -10.50 5.72
CA PRO A 58 0.49 -9.29 6.30
C PRO A 58 1.93 -9.54 6.78
N THR A 59 2.75 -8.48 6.74
CA THR A 59 4.20 -8.56 6.97
C THR A 59 4.71 -7.59 8.03
N LEU A 60 3.86 -7.11 8.93
CA LEU A 60 4.27 -6.22 10.01
C LEU A 60 4.44 -6.99 11.33
N GLU A 61 5.43 -6.63 12.14
CA GLU A 61 5.73 -7.29 13.43
C GLU A 61 4.54 -7.29 14.41
N TRP A 62 3.76 -6.20 14.44
CA TRP A 62 2.56 -6.19 15.28
C TRP A 62 1.51 -7.20 14.82
N GLN A 63 1.36 -7.42 13.50
CA GLN A 63 0.43 -8.41 12.95
C GLN A 63 0.85 -9.84 13.31
N LYS A 64 2.16 -10.11 13.34
CA LYS A 64 2.73 -11.36 13.86
C LYS A 64 2.43 -11.53 15.35
N THR A 65 2.67 -10.50 16.15
CA THR A 65 2.43 -10.49 17.60
C THR A 65 0.97 -10.81 17.94
N TYR A 66 0.03 -10.35 17.12
CA TYR A 66 -1.40 -10.65 17.28
C TYR A 66 -1.86 -11.96 16.61
N GLY A 67 -0.93 -12.74 16.06
CA GLY A 67 -1.24 -14.03 15.43
C GLY A 67 -2.04 -13.92 14.12
N LEU A 68 -2.02 -12.75 13.44
CA LEU A 68 -2.80 -12.51 12.24
C LEU A 68 -2.25 -13.19 10.99
N GLN A 69 -0.96 -13.51 11.01
CA GLN A 69 -0.25 -14.09 9.86
C GLN A 69 -0.52 -15.59 9.71
N GLN A 70 -0.46 -16.35 10.81
CA GLN A 70 -0.46 -17.80 10.76
C GLN A 70 -1.71 -18.41 10.09
N PRO A 71 -2.95 -17.97 10.37
CA PRO A 71 -4.13 -18.50 9.69
C PRO A 71 -4.13 -18.27 8.18
N LEU A 72 -3.51 -17.16 7.72
CA LEU A 72 -3.43 -16.82 6.29
C LEU A 72 -2.32 -17.60 5.60
N VAL A 73 -1.24 -17.89 6.29
CA VAL A 73 -0.17 -18.78 5.83
C VAL A 73 -0.74 -20.19 5.61
N GLU A 74 -1.44 -20.75 6.60
CA GLU A 74 -2.08 -22.06 6.51
C GLU A 74 -3.13 -22.13 5.39
N LEU A 75 -3.88 -21.06 5.20
CA LEU A 75 -4.83 -20.93 4.09
C LEU A 75 -4.13 -20.95 2.74
N HIS A 76 -3.04 -20.20 2.59
CA HIS A 76 -2.25 -20.14 1.37
C HIS A 76 -1.63 -21.51 1.02
N GLU A 77 -1.01 -22.17 1.99
CA GLU A 77 -0.45 -23.52 1.83
C GLU A 77 -1.53 -24.53 1.41
N ARG A 78 -2.71 -24.51 2.04
CA ARG A 78 -3.85 -25.36 1.68
C ARG A 78 -4.30 -25.13 0.25
N PHE A 79 -4.39 -23.89 -0.23
CA PHE A 79 -4.77 -23.60 -1.62
C PHE A 79 -3.75 -24.15 -2.62
N ILE A 80 -2.46 -24.10 -2.29
CA ILE A 80 -1.40 -24.72 -3.11
C ILE A 80 -1.55 -26.26 -3.12
N GLU A 81 -1.77 -26.87 -1.95
CA GLU A 81 -2.01 -28.33 -1.83
C GLU A 81 -3.23 -28.80 -2.59
N GLU A 82 -4.30 -28.01 -2.62
CA GLU A 82 -5.52 -28.24 -3.42
C GLU A 82 -5.30 -28.03 -4.93
N GLY A 83 -4.13 -27.57 -5.35
CA GLY A 83 -3.82 -27.26 -6.75
C GLY A 83 -4.55 -26.06 -7.32
N ARG A 84 -4.98 -25.11 -6.47
CA ARG A 84 -5.62 -23.87 -6.89
C ARG A 84 -4.58 -22.89 -7.42
N ASP A 85 -4.90 -22.17 -8.49
CA ASP A 85 -4.06 -21.09 -9.01
C ASP A 85 -4.29 -19.79 -8.23
N PHE A 86 -4.00 -19.85 -6.93
CA PHE A 86 -4.16 -18.74 -6.00
C PHE A 86 -2.81 -18.18 -5.59
N TRP A 87 -2.67 -16.87 -5.66
CA TRP A 87 -1.46 -16.13 -5.38
C TRP A 87 -1.69 -15.15 -4.24
N THR A 88 -0.84 -15.21 -3.21
CA THR A 88 -0.88 -14.24 -2.14
C THR A 88 -0.09 -12.99 -2.49
N GLY A 89 -0.62 -11.82 -2.17
CA GLY A 89 0.15 -10.59 -2.20
C GLY A 89 0.87 -10.34 -0.88
N TYR A 90 1.92 -9.54 -0.89
CA TYR A 90 2.57 -9.04 0.32
C TYR A 90 3.27 -7.70 0.06
N ALA A 91 3.48 -6.91 1.11
CA ALA A 91 4.29 -5.72 1.06
C ALA A 91 5.67 -5.99 1.68
N HIS A 92 6.75 -5.67 0.97
CA HIS A 92 8.10 -5.79 1.51
C HIS A 92 8.58 -4.50 2.19
N VAL A 93 7.69 -3.54 2.31
CA VAL A 93 7.89 -2.29 3.06
C VAL A 93 6.64 -1.98 3.85
N PRO A 94 6.74 -1.34 5.02
CA PRO A 94 5.58 -0.83 5.72
C PRO A 94 4.84 0.18 4.83
N VAL A 95 3.54 0.01 4.71
CA VAL A 95 2.68 1.00 4.06
C VAL A 95 2.47 2.15 5.05
N VAL A 96 3.03 3.31 4.74
CA VAL A 96 2.87 4.52 5.57
C VAL A 96 1.82 5.41 4.93
N VAL A 97 0.66 5.50 5.54
CA VAL A 97 -0.45 6.35 5.11
C VAL A 97 -0.27 7.75 5.68
N THR A 98 -0.31 8.75 4.80
CA THR A 98 -0.45 10.16 5.18
C THR A 98 -1.93 10.55 5.05
N ALA A 99 -2.47 11.21 6.03
CA ALA A 99 -3.87 11.62 6.08
C ALA A 99 -4.04 13.08 6.49
N SER A 100 -5.15 13.70 6.07
CA SER A 100 -5.61 14.98 6.59
C SER A 100 -7.12 14.93 6.82
N ILE A 101 -7.67 15.84 7.57
CA ILE A 101 -9.14 15.93 7.72
C ILE A 101 -9.83 16.45 6.46
N GLN A 102 -9.08 16.86 5.43
CA GLN A 102 -9.62 17.29 4.14
C GLN A 102 -9.87 16.10 3.19
N GLN A 103 -9.05 15.02 3.31
CA GLN A 103 -9.06 13.94 2.35
C GLN A 103 -8.80 12.57 2.99
N SER A 104 -9.17 12.40 4.25
CA SER A 104 -8.71 11.25 5.01
C SER A 104 -9.60 10.03 4.85
N LEU A 105 -9.04 8.93 4.36
CA LEU A 105 -9.59 7.59 4.54
C LEU A 105 -9.46 7.11 5.98
N LEU A 106 -8.55 7.68 6.77
CA LEU A 106 -8.20 7.28 8.12
C LEU A 106 -9.39 7.27 9.07
N PHE A 107 -10.15 8.37 9.09
CA PHE A 107 -11.35 8.54 9.91
C PHE A 107 -12.64 8.29 9.12
N ALA A 108 -12.58 8.23 7.78
CA ALA A 108 -13.73 8.05 6.92
C ALA A 108 -14.19 6.59 6.81
N GLN A 109 -13.34 5.62 7.14
CA GLN A 109 -13.65 4.20 7.01
C GLN A 109 -14.43 3.63 8.19
N SER A 110 -14.56 4.34 9.30
CA SER A 110 -15.33 3.88 10.45
C SER A 110 -16.27 4.96 10.96
N ASN A 111 -17.57 4.74 10.74
CA ASN A 111 -18.63 5.55 11.34
C ASN A 111 -18.68 5.45 12.88
N GLU A 112 -17.89 4.56 13.47
CA GLU A 112 -17.78 4.38 14.91
C GLU A 112 -16.94 5.49 15.56
N TYR A 113 -16.10 6.18 14.75
CA TYR A 113 -15.37 7.35 15.19
C TYR A 113 -16.13 8.65 14.95
N VAL A 114 -16.32 9.42 15.99
CA VAL A 114 -16.92 10.77 15.90
C VAL A 114 -16.10 11.70 14.99
N TRP A 115 -14.79 11.45 14.86
CA TRP A 115 -13.93 12.16 13.91
C TRP A 115 -14.37 12.06 12.45
N HIS A 116 -15.16 11.04 12.10
CA HIS A 116 -15.76 10.92 10.77
C HIS A 116 -16.66 12.14 10.45
N GLU A 117 -17.30 12.75 11.43
CA GLU A 117 -18.12 13.94 11.25
C GLU A 117 -17.30 15.13 10.72
N VAL A 118 -16.06 15.32 11.22
CA VAL A 118 -15.17 16.40 10.75
C VAL A 118 -14.69 16.11 9.32
N VAL A 119 -14.33 14.88 9.01
CA VAL A 119 -13.89 14.50 7.66
C VAL A 119 -15.01 14.71 6.65
N SER A 120 -16.25 14.37 7.02
CA SER A 120 -17.43 14.44 6.17
C SER A 120 -18.06 15.83 6.08
N ALA A 121 -17.67 16.78 6.92
CA ALA A 121 -18.15 18.16 6.83
C ALA A 121 -17.70 18.79 5.49
N GLU A 122 -18.62 19.50 4.83
CA GLU A 122 -18.42 19.99 3.46
C GLU A 122 -17.47 21.20 3.39
N THR A 123 -17.49 22.04 4.43
CA THR A 123 -16.75 23.30 4.44
C THR A 123 -15.73 23.37 5.57
N ASP A 124 -14.70 24.19 5.37
CA ASP A 124 -13.68 24.47 6.39
C ASP A 124 -14.28 25.13 7.65
N ASP A 125 -15.31 25.95 7.48
CA ASP A 125 -16.00 26.61 8.61
C ASP A 125 -16.77 25.58 9.46
N GLU A 126 -17.44 24.62 8.83
CA GLU A 126 -18.08 23.50 9.55
C GLU A 126 -17.05 22.63 10.28
N LYS A 127 -15.94 22.29 9.62
CA LYS A 127 -14.84 21.54 10.26
C LYS A 127 -14.30 22.29 11.50
N ARG A 128 -14.02 23.58 11.35
CA ARG A 128 -13.57 24.43 12.47
C ARG A 128 -14.61 24.54 13.58
N SER A 129 -15.87 24.62 13.21
CA SER A 129 -16.98 24.67 14.19
C SER A 129 -17.03 23.40 15.03
N LEU A 130 -16.97 22.22 14.40
CA LEU A 130 -16.92 20.93 15.10
C LEU A 130 -15.69 20.82 16.00
N LEU A 131 -14.50 21.13 15.47
CA LEU A 131 -13.25 21.05 16.24
C LEU A 131 -13.23 21.98 17.47
N ASN A 132 -14.02 23.07 17.47
CA ASN A 132 -14.16 23.99 18.62
C ASN A 132 -15.33 23.63 19.55
N ASP A 133 -16.23 22.74 19.12
CA ASP A 133 -17.43 22.42 19.91
C ASP A 133 -17.11 21.47 21.07
N SER A 134 -17.48 21.86 22.28
CA SER A 134 -17.18 21.12 23.51
C SER A 134 -17.91 19.77 23.60
N ASP A 135 -19.13 19.69 23.08
CA ASP A 135 -19.94 18.47 23.11
C ASP A 135 -19.44 17.48 22.08
N TRP A 136 -19.05 17.97 20.91
CA TRP A 136 -18.37 17.15 19.91
C TRP A 136 -17.05 16.58 20.46
N ARG A 137 -16.20 17.42 21.08
CA ARG A 137 -14.94 16.98 21.69
C ARG A 137 -15.15 15.91 22.77
N ALA A 138 -16.18 16.04 23.59
CA ALA A 138 -16.51 15.03 24.60
C ALA A 138 -16.89 13.68 23.93
N ARG A 139 -17.70 13.70 22.89
CA ARG A 139 -18.05 12.52 22.10
C ARG A 139 -16.83 11.94 21.37
N ALA A 140 -15.97 12.79 20.79
CA ALA A 140 -14.76 12.39 20.09
C ALA A 140 -13.78 11.68 21.03
N ARG A 141 -13.56 12.16 22.26
CA ARG A 141 -12.78 11.45 23.29
C ARG A 141 -13.36 10.08 23.58
N SER A 142 -14.66 9.98 23.82
CA SER A 142 -15.31 8.70 24.12
C SER A 142 -15.20 7.70 22.96
N SER A 143 -15.30 8.17 21.70
CA SER A 143 -15.14 7.31 20.54
C SER A 143 -13.69 6.88 20.29
N TRP A 144 -12.72 7.65 20.78
CA TRP A 144 -11.29 7.34 20.68
C TRP A 144 -10.90 6.11 21.49
N GLU A 145 -11.59 5.88 22.61
CA GLU A 145 -11.38 4.76 23.52
C GLU A 145 -12.14 3.48 23.07
N ASN A 146 -12.64 3.45 21.83
CA ASN A 146 -13.46 2.34 21.37
C ASN A 146 -12.62 1.12 21.00
N ASP A 147 -12.71 0.05 21.79
CA ASP A 147 -11.98 -1.21 21.62
C ASP A 147 -12.33 -1.96 20.31
N SER A 148 -13.45 -1.62 19.63
CA SER A 148 -13.84 -2.24 18.36
C SER A 148 -12.82 -2.03 17.23
N LEU A 149 -11.86 -1.14 17.44
CA LEU A 149 -10.81 -0.76 16.51
C LEU A 149 -9.49 -1.51 16.70
N GLU A 150 -9.45 -2.47 17.60
CA GLU A 150 -8.25 -3.26 17.89
C GLU A 150 -7.60 -3.90 16.66
N THR A 151 -8.37 -4.11 15.59
CA THR A 151 -7.91 -4.71 14.34
C THR A 151 -7.69 -3.72 13.20
N SER A 152 -7.91 -2.42 13.43
CA SER A 152 -7.71 -1.39 12.41
C SER A 152 -6.24 -1.00 12.29
N PHE A 153 -5.85 -0.41 11.16
CA PHE A 153 -4.53 0.23 10.98
C PHE A 153 -4.27 1.36 12.00
N PHE A 154 -5.30 1.83 12.70
CA PHE A 154 -5.26 2.94 13.66
C PHE A 154 -5.53 2.48 15.07
N ARG A 155 -5.15 1.26 15.36
CA ARG A 155 -5.28 0.63 16.67
C ARG A 155 -4.77 1.49 17.82
N GLU A 156 -3.72 2.26 17.58
CA GLU A 156 -3.14 3.18 18.56
C GLU A 156 -3.11 4.60 17.95
N PRO A 157 -4.26 5.32 17.90
CA PRO A 157 -4.30 6.64 17.28
C PRO A 157 -3.30 7.63 17.86
N SER A 158 -2.96 7.50 19.16
CA SER A 158 -1.93 8.32 19.81
C SER A 158 -0.51 8.10 19.24
N GLY A 159 -0.27 6.98 18.59
CA GLY A 159 0.98 6.69 17.88
C GLY A 159 1.11 7.40 16.53
N MET A 160 0.05 8.03 16.01
CA MET A 160 0.13 8.81 14.78
C MET A 160 1.21 9.89 14.89
N MET A 161 1.92 10.12 13.78
CA MET A 161 2.93 11.17 13.68
C MET A 161 2.30 12.44 13.10
N LEU A 162 2.51 13.57 13.74
CA LEU A 162 2.18 14.89 13.22
C LEU A 162 3.23 15.23 12.15
N ASP A 163 2.93 14.89 10.88
CA ASP A 163 3.93 14.73 9.83
C ASP A 163 4.26 16.05 9.12
N ASN A 164 3.25 16.89 8.86
CA ASN A 164 3.44 18.12 8.10
C ASN A 164 2.42 19.18 8.50
N SER A 165 2.92 20.32 8.92
CA SER A 165 2.12 21.51 9.22
C SER A 165 1.97 22.41 7.98
N GLU A 166 0.83 23.05 7.83
CA GLU A 166 0.56 24.04 6.80
C GLU A 166 1.17 25.41 7.16
N ASN A 167 1.13 25.76 8.45
CA ASN A 167 1.50 27.10 8.93
C ASN A 167 2.76 27.13 9.79
N ASP A 168 3.17 26.03 10.33
CA ASP A 168 4.29 25.94 11.27
C ASP A 168 5.23 24.78 10.91
N SER A 169 6.50 24.95 11.16
CA SER A 169 7.55 23.95 10.94
C SER A 169 7.88 23.18 12.21
N ASP A 170 6.90 22.90 13.04
CA ASP A 170 7.10 22.06 14.23
C ASP A 170 7.75 20.72 13.86
N PRO A 171 8.67 20.22 14.67
CA PRO A 171 9.29 18.93 14.41
C PRO A 171 8.25 17.82 14.40
N ILE A 172 8.43 16.81 13.55
CA ILE A 172 7.61 15.61 13.53
C ILE A 172 7.67 14.93 14.89
N VAL A 173 6.52 14.80 15.55
CA VAL A 173 6.38 14.17 16.86
C VAL A 173 5.17 13.25 16.86
N SER A 174 5.12 12.29 17.81
CA SER A 174 3.90 11.48 17.96
C SER A 174 2.78 12.35 18.54
N LEU A 175 1.55 12.03 18.16
CA LEU A 175 0.36 12.67 18.75
C LEU A 175 0.32 12.48 20.28
N GLY A 176 0.76 11.30 20.78
CA GLY A 176 0.84 11.04 22.21
C GLY A 176 1.80 11.98 22.94
N ASP A 177 3.00 12.19 22.38
CA ASP A 177 3.98 13.13 22.96
C ASP A 177 3.48 14.58 22.90
N TYR A 178 2.83 14.95 21.80
CA TYR A 178 2.23 16.28 21.66
C TYR A 178 1.10 16.50 22.67
N ALA A 179 0.21 15.52 22.84
CA ALA A 179 -0.86 15.54 23.82
C ALA A 179 -0.32 15.65 25.25
N MET A 180 0.72 14.88 25.57
CA MET A 180 1.39 14.93 26.86
C MET A 180 1.99 16.33 27.14
N LYS A 181 2.66 16.92 26.15
CA LYS A 181 3.21 18.28 26.22
C LYS A 181 2.14 19.34 26.55
N LEU A 182 0.95 19.17 25.95
CA LEU A 182 -0.17 20.10 26.17
C LEU A 182 -1.00 19.79 27.42
N GLY A 183 -0.84 18.60 28.01
CA GLY A 183 -1.71 18.11 29.11
C GLY A 183 -3.14 17.85 28.65
N LEU A 184 -3.34 17.44 27.39
CA LEU A 184 -4.63 17.19 26.77
C LEU A 184 -4.82 15.70 26.44
N HIS A 185 -6.09 15.30 26.28
CA HIS A 185 -6.41 14.02 25.68
C HIS A 185 -5.93 13.98 24.20
N PRO A 186 -5.43 12.86 23.64
CA PRO A 186 -4.92 12.82 22.27
C PRO A 186 -5.90 13.32 21.20
N SER A 187 -7.19 13.03 21.36
CA SER A 187 -8.23 13.56 20.43
C SER A 187 -8.33 15.08 20.49
N ASP A 188 -8.26 15.69 21.68
CA ASP A 188 -8.26 17.14 21.82
C ASP A 188 -6.96 17.78 21.30
N ALA A 189 -5.83 17.16 21.57
CA ALA A 189 -4.54 17.60 21.07
C ALA A 189 -4.50 17.61 19.54
N LEU A 190 -5.08 16.59 18.87
CA LEU A 190 -5.20 16.54 17.44
C LEU A 190 -6.10 17.66 16.91
N ALA A 191 -7.22 17.93 17.58
CA ALA A 191 -8.09 19.05 17.22
C ALA A 191 -7.36 20.41 17.33
N GLU A 192 -6.64 20.63 18.42
CA GLU A 192 -5.81 21.84 18.59
C GLU A 192 -4.74 21.95 17.52
N TRP A 193 -4.11 20.81 17.18
CA TRP A 193 -3.06 20.79 16.15
C TRP A 193 -3.59 21.23 14.78
N PHE A 194 -4.76 20.72 14.31
CA PHE A 194 -5.38 21.15 13.07
C PHE A 194 -5.85 22.61 13.10
N LEU A 195 -6.42 23.05 14.23
CA LEU A 195 -6.86 24.43 14.37
C LEU A 195 -5.70 25.43 14.31
N HIS A 196 -4.55 25.07 14.89
CA HIS A 196 -3.35 25.90 14.92
C HIS A 196 -2.57 25.86 13.61
N ASN A 197 -2.37 24.68 13.05
CA ASN A 197 -1.46 24.46 11.93
C ASN A 197 -2.16 24.43 10.56
N GLY A 198 -3.48 24.57 10.51
CA GLY A 198 -4.28 24.55 9.29
C GLY A 198 -4.90 23.18 9.00
N LEU A 199 -6.09 23.20 8.40
CA LEU A 199 -6.89 22.00 8.16
C LEU A 199 -6.30 21.08 7.08
N SER A 200 -5.42 21.59 6.22
CA SER A 200 -4.69 20.79 5.21
C SER A 200 -3.39 20.19 5.76
N SER A 201 -3.08 20.42 7.03
CA SER A 201 -1.97 19.77 7.70
C SER A 201 -2.16 18.24 7.70
N THR A 202 -1.07 17.49 7.71
CA THR A 202 -1.11 16.04 7.54
C THR A 202 -0.57 15.30 8.76
N VAL A 203 -1.18 14.17 9.03
CA VAL A 203 -0.69 13.17 9.98
C VAL A 203 -0.32 11.90 9.23
N SER A 204 0.61 11.11 9.74
CA SER A 204 0.94 9.81 9.18
C SER A 204 0.76 8.69 10.19
N MET A 205 0.65 7.47 9.67
CA MET A 205 0.63 6.27 10.50
C MET A 205 1.92 6.18 11.32
N PRO A 206 1.89 5.51 12.48
CA PRO A 206 3.09 5.18 13.22
C PRO A 206 4.10 4.43 12.34
N PRO A 207 5.40 4.63 12.55
CA PRO A 207 6.41 3.81 11.90
C PRO A 207 6.33 2.38 12.49
N TRP A 208 5.78 1.45 11.73
CA TRP A 208 5.71 0.06 12.14
C TRP A 208 6.90 -0.73 11.63
N ASP A 209 7.38 -1.65 12.45
CA ASP A 209 8.45 -2.56 12.09
C ASP A 209 7.95 -3.65 11.13
N GLN A 210 8.80 -4.02 10.19
CA GLN A 210 8.57 -5.08 9.22
C GLN A 210 8.97 -6.44 9.82
N ASP A 211 8.15 -7.47 9.64
CA ASP A 211 8.54 -8.85 9.88
C ASP A 211 9.41 -9.35 8.71
N ASP A 212 10.71 -9.16 8.85
CA ASP A 212 11.67 -9.53 7.83
C ASP A 212 11.62 -11.03 7.46
N ASP A 213 11.39 -11.90 8.42
CA ASP A 213 11.31 -13.35 8.18
C ASP A 213 10.13 -13.69 7.27
N MET A 214 8.98 -13.05 7.48
CA MET A 214 7.83 -13.23 6.63
C MET A 214 8.06 -12.66 5.23
N VAL A 215 8.66 -11.48 5.10
CA VAL A 215 9.03 -10.90 3.80
C VAL A 215 9.96 -11.83 3.03
N ILE A 216 11.01 -12.36 3.69
CA ILE A 216 11.97 -13.28 3.07
C ILE A 216 11.27 -14.58 2.62
N ARG A 217 10.42 -15.15 3.48
CA ARG A 217 9.62 -16.33 3.17
C ARG A 217 8.76 -16.11 1.92
N LEU A 218 7.98 -15.02 1.86
CA LEU A 218 7.10 -14.72 0.74
C LEU A 218 7.86 -14.32 -0.54
N THR A 219 9.04 -13.70 -0.39
CA THR A 219 9.91 -13.43 -1.55
C THR A 219 10.35 -14.73 -2.23
N ARG A 220 10.59 -15.79 -1.46
CA ARG A 220 10.98 -17.12 -1.93
C ARG A 220 9.79 -17.98 -2.39
N ASP A 221 8.60 -17.68 -1.93
CA ASP A 221 7.39 -18.43 -2.26
C ASP A 221 7.05 -18.26 -3.75
N PRO A 222 6.86 -19.36 -4.51
CA PRO A 222 6.58 -19.31 -5.95
C PRO A 222 5.20 -18.72 -6.28
N ASN A 223 4.26 -18.73 -5.33
CA ASN A 223 2.89 -18.25 -5.48
C ASN A 223 2.62 -16.96 -4.68
N ALA A 224 3.65 -16.15 -4.43
CA ALA A 224 3.52 -14.87 -3.77
C ALA A 224 4.01 -13.71 -4.64
N VAL A 225 3.24 -12.61 -4.67
CA VAL A 225 3.54 -11.39 -5.42
C VAL A 225 3.93 -10.29 -4.46
N GLY A 226 5.15 -9.77 -4.58
CA GLY A 226 5.68 -8.71 -3.73
C GLY A 226 5.34 -7.31 -4.20
N ASN A 227 5.58 -6.35 -3.31
CA ASN A 227 5.42 -4.93 -3.53
C ASN A 227 3.98 -4.50 -3.86
N ILE A 228 3.01 -5.07 -3.13
CA ILE A 228 1.66 -4.52 -3.18
C ILE A 228 1.70 -3.13 -2.55
N ASN A 229 1.42 -2.13 -3.36
CA ASN A 229 1.23 -0.75 -2.93
C ASN A 229 0.23 -0.07 -3.88
N ASP A 230 -0.38 1.01 -3.43
CA ASP A 230 -1.34 1.79 -4.21
C ASP A 230 -0.65 2.96 -4.94
N SER A 231 0.56 2.76 -5.42
CA SER A 231 1.34 3.80 -6.11
C SER A 231 0.57 4.34 -7.31
N GLY A 232 0.38 5.65 -7.33
CA GLY A 232 -0.33 6.37 -8.38
C GLY A 232 -1.83 6.54 -8.14
N ALA A 233 -2.47 5.70 -7.32
CA ALA A 233 -3.91 5.80 -7.04
C ALA A 233 -4.22 6.82 -5.94
N HIS A 234 -3.39 6.89 -4.91
CA HIS A 234 -3.59 7.72 -3.72
C HIS A 234 -2.39 8.65 -3.48
N GLY A 235 -2.04 9.45 -4.48
CA GLY A 235 -0.82 10.24 -4.48
C GLY A 235 -0.62 11.21 -3.31
N GLN A 236 -1.69 11.57 -2.60
CA GLN A 236 -1.62 12.37 -1.38
C GLN A 236 -1.51 11.52 -0.11
N MET A 237 -1.96 10.28 -0.15
CA MET A 237 -1.89 9.36 0.98
C MET A 237 -0.58 8.58 1.02
N PHE A 238 -0.13 8.10 -0.13
CA PHE A 238 1.02 7.21 -0.25
C PHE A 238 2.10 7.81 -1.15
N CYS A 239 3.34 7.45 -0.87
CA CYS A 239 4.43 7.61 -1.80
C CYS A 239 5.01 6.24 -2.14
N GLY A 240 4.33 5.48 -2.98
CA GLY A 240 4.80 4.17 -3.43
C GLY A 240 5.88 4.23 -4.52
N SER A 241 6.13 5.42 -5.09
CA SER A 241 7.21 5.62 -6.07
C SER A 241 8.57 5.24 -5.48
N GLY A 242 9.26 4.28 -6.08
CA GLY A 242 10.57 3.82 -5.65
C GLY A 242 10.55 2.84 -4.46
N ASP A 243 9.42 2.43 -3.92
CA ASP A 243 9.37 1.49 -2.81
C ASP A 243 9.89 0.09 -3.17
N SER A 244 9.81 -0.31 -4.44
CA SER A 244 10.44 -1.55 -4.93
C SER A 244 11.94 -1.61 -4.68
N ILE A 245 12.61 -0.46 -4.61
CA ILE A 245 14.05 -0.34 -4.29
C ILE A 245 14.36 -0.83 -2.87
N ARG A 246 13.43 -0.77 -1.94
CA ARG A 246 13.65 -1.21 -0.57
C ARG A 246 13.89 -2.73 -0.45
N LEU A 247 13.45 -3.53 -1.40
CA LEU A 247 13.86 -4.93 -1.45
C LEU A 247 15.39 -5.06 -1.59
N TRP A 248 16.01 -4.13 -2.32
CA TRP A 248 17.46 -4.09 -2.53
C TRP A 248 18.19 -3.51 -1.32
N THR A 249 17.78 -2.32 -0.85
CA THR A 249 18.45 -1.63 0.27
C THR A 249 18.30 -2.38 1.58
N ASP A 250 17.09 -2.85 1.89
CA ASP A 250 16.75 -3.39 3.20
C ASP A 250 17.04 -4.89 3.32
N TYR A 251 17.05 -5.64 2.19
CA TYR A 251 17.20 -7.10 2.21
C TYR A 251 18.44 -7.60 1.47
N VAL A 252 18.77 -7.08 0.27
CA VAL A 252 19.94 -7.55 -0.47
C VAL A 252 21.22 -6.92 0.09
N CYS A 253 21.29 -5.59 0.22
CA CYS A 253 22.47 -4.90 0.74
C CYS A 253 22.75 -5.25 2.20
N SER A 254 21.73 -5.61 2.98
CA SER A 254 21.88 -6.10 4.36
C SER A 254 22.27 -7.59 4.45
N GLY A 255 22.31 -8.31 3.32
CA GLY A 255 22.66 -9.74 3.26
C GLY A 255 21.55 -10.71 3.70
N LYS A 256 20.31 -10.23 3.89
CA LYS A 256 19.16 -11.07 4.26
C LYS A 256 18.61 -11.89 3.08
N LEU A 257 18.72 -11.37 1.85
CA LEU A 257 18.36 -12.03 0.60
C LEU A 257 19.56 -12.08 -0.35
N LYS A 258 19.63 -13.13 -1.16
CA LYS A 258 20.56 -13.16 -2.30
C LYS A 258 20.03 -12.25 -3.42
N ILE A 259 20.94 -11.68 -4.19
CA ILE A 259 20.58 -10.82 -5.32
C ILE A 259 19.71 -11.55 -6.35
N GLU A 260 19.98 -12.83 -6.59
CA GLU A 260 19.22 -13.66 -7.53
C GLU A 260 17.77 -13.87 -7.07
N GLU A 261 17.54 -14.02 -5.75
CA GLU A 261 16.19 -14.17 -5.18
C GLU A 261 15.37 -12.90 -5.37
N ALA A 262 15.99 -11.74 -5.12
CA ALA A 262 15.34 -10.44 -5.31
C ALA A 262 15.04 -10.17 -6.79
N ILE A 263 16.01 -10.42 -7.70
CA ILE A 263 15.81 -10.28 -9.15
C ILE A 263 14.66 -11.18 -9.61
N HIS A 264 14.70 -12.46 -9.26
CA HIS A 264 13.67 -13.42 -9.68
C HIS A 264 12.28 -12.99 -9.21
N SER A 265 12.14 -12.51 -7.97
CA SER A 265 10.86 -12.07 -7.41
C SER A 265 10.25 -10.87 -8.13
N GLN A 266 11.07 -9.99 -8.73
CA GLN A 266 10.64 -8.78 -9.45
C GLN A 266 10.59 -8.95 -10.97
N THR A 267 11.02 -10.09 -11.51
CA THR A 267 11.13 -10.32 -12.97
C THR A 267 10.46 -11.64 -13.37
N GLY A 268 11.18 -12.75 -13.33
CA GLY A 268 10.71 -14.06 -13.79
C GLY A 268 9.45 -14.55 -13.10
N LYS A 269 9.35 -14.36 -11.77
CA LYS A 269 8.15 -14.72 -11.00
C LYS A 269 6.93 -13.90 -11.43
N LEU A 270 7.09 -12.59 -11.63
CA LEU A 270 5.99 -11.73 -12.10
C LEU A 270 5.61 -12.04 -13.53
N ALA A 271 6.58 -12.29 -14.43
CA ALA A 271 6.28 -12.71 -15.79
C ALA A 271 5.44 -14.00 -15.79
N ASN A 272 5.80 -15.00 -14.98
CA ASN A 272 5.01 -16.21 -14.81
C ASN A 272 3.60 -15.92 -14.24
N HIS A 273 3.50 -15.06 -13.22
CA HIS A 273 2.22 -14.67 -12.63
C HIS A 273 1.27 -14.06 -13.67
N PHE A 274 1.77 -13.19 -14.54
CA PHE A 274 0.97 -12.53 -15.59
C PHE A 274 0.90 -13.30 -16.90
N GLY A 275 1.50 -14.49 -16.98
CA GLY A 275 1.47 -15.33 -18.19
C GLY A 275 2.34 -14.79 -19.33
N PHE A 276 3.41 -14.04 -19.07
CA PHE A 276 4.32 -13.52 -20.08
C PHE A 276 5.47 -14.50 -20.31
N SER A 277 5.45 -15.22 -21.43
CA SER A 277 6.47 -16.22 -21.77
C SER A 277 7.71 -15.64 -22.46
N ASP A 278 7.62 -14.41 -22.98
CA ASP A 278 8.66 -13.78 -23.80
C ASP A 278 9.59 -12.83 -23.04
N ARG A 279 9.43 -12.69 -21.72
CA ARG A 279 10.18 -11.74 -20.87
C ARG A 279 10.39 -12.27 -19.44
N GLY A 280 10.99 -11.46 -18.54
CA GLY A 280 11.24 -11.79 -17.14
C GLY A 280 12.56 -12.52 -16.88
N GLU A 281 13.27 -12.89 -17.94
CA GLU A 281 14.61 -13.47 -17.86
C GLU A 281 15.47 -13.07 -19.08
N ILE A 282 16.79 -13.06 -18.90
CA ILE A 282 17.72 -12.78 -20.00
C ILE A 282 18.07 -14.11 -20.69
N ALA A 283 17.46 -14.35 -21.85
CA ALA A 283 17.69 -15.54 -22.66
C ALA A 283 17.56 -15.23 -24.16
N VAL A 284 18.19 -16.05 -24.98
CA VAL A 284 18.10 -15.92 -26.45
C VAL A 284 16.65 -16.11 -26.92
N GLY A 285 16.14 -15.16 -27.69
CA GLY A 285 14.77 -15.17 -28.19
C GLY A 285 13.76 -14.46 -27.30
N LYS A 286 14.15 -14.01 -26.11
CA LYS A 286 13.32 -13.19 -25.22
C LYS A 286 13.43 -11.70 -25.59
N ARG A 287 12.43 -10.92 -25.21
CA ARG A 287 12.46 -9.46 -25.36
C ARG A 287 13.51 -8.83 -24.46
N ALA A 288 14.19 -7.84 -25.00
CA ALA A 288 15.22 -7.12 -24.25
C ALA A 288 14.60 -5.94 -23.46
N ASP A 289 13.75 -6.24 -22.50
CA ASP A 289 13.24 -5.32 -21.49
C ASP A 289 14.17 -5.40 -20.27
N ILE A 290 15.16 -4.50 -20.22
CA ILE A 290 16.32 -4.63 -19.32
C ILE A 290 16.53 -3.35 -18.53
N THR A 291 16.76 -3.47 -17.23
CA THR A 291 17.22 -2.39 -16.36
C THR A 291 18.65 -2.67 -15.89
N VAL A 292 19.53 -1.68 -16.03
CA VAL A 292 20.92 -1.75 -15.59
C VAL A 292 21.14 -0.77 -14.45
N PHE A 293 21.63 -1.26 -13.34
CA PHE A 293 21.97 -0.48 -12.15
C PHE A 293 23.21 -1.08 -11.46
N ALA A 294 23.87 -0.30 -10.62
CA ALA A 294 24.92 -0.79 -9.74
C ALA A 294 24.35 -0.90 -8.32
N LEU A 295 24.56 -2.05 -7.66
CA LEU A 295 23.98 -2.32 -6.34
C LEU A 295 24.47 -1.33 -5.29
N GLU A 296 25.73 -0.91 -5.39
CA GLU A 296 26.34 0.09 -4.52
C GLU A 296 25.79 1.52 -4.68
N GLU A 297 25.03 1.78 -5.75
CA GLU A 297 24.38 3.06 -6.03
C GLU A 297 22.91 3.07 -5.66
N VAL A 298 22.34 1.89 -5.34
CA VAL A 298 20.91 1.77 -5.03
C VAL A 298 20.58 2.51 -3.75
N GLU A 299 19.63 3.44 -3.84
CA GLU A 299 19.24 4.33 -2.75
C GLU A 299 17.73 4.52 -2.75
N HIS A 300 17.10 4.40 -1.57
CA HIS A 300 15.71 4.80 -1.36
C HIS A 300 15.65 6.27 -0.93
N ARG A 301 15.30 7.14 -1.86
CA ARG A 301 15.33 8.60 -1.66
C ARG A 301 14.13 9.10 -0.85
N ALA A 302 14.30 10.25 -0.20
CA ALA A 302 13.24 10.88 0.57
C ALA A 302 12.06 11.31 -0.32
N LYS A 303 10.84 11.19 0.20
CA LYS A 303 9.65 11.73 -0.47
C LYS A 303 9.57 13.26 -0.32
N TYR A 304 8.97 13.91 -1.32
CA TYR A 304 8.64 15.33 -1.29
C TYR A 304 7.34 15.61 -2.04
N LYS A 305 6.72 16.77 -1.80
CA LYS A 305 5.49 17.20 -2.48
C LYS A 305 5.81 17.89 -3.79
N VAL A 306 5.06 17.56 -4.85
CA VAL A 306 4.99 18.31 -6.11
C VAL A 306 3.55 18.74 -6.37
N TYR A 307 3.37 19.87 -7.03
CA TYR A 307 2.06 20.47 -7.33
C TYR A 307 1.80 20.38 -8.82
N ASP A 308 1.53 19.18 -9.32
CA ASP A 308 1.36 18.88 -10.75
C ASP A 308 0.08 18.09 -11.07
N VAL A 309 -0.80 17.89 -10.09
CA VAL A 309 -2.08 17.18 -10.27
C VAL A 309 -3.16 18.22 -10.58
N PRO A 310 -3.79 18.21 -11.78
CA PRO A 310 -4.89 19.11 -12.08
C PRO A 310 -6.06 18.95 -11.10
N ASN A 311 -6.67 20.06 -10.68
CA ASN A 311 -7.88 20.08 -9.87
C ASN A 311 -9.07 20.62 -10.66
N ASP A 312 -10.27 20.48 -10.13
CA ASP A 312 -11.53 20.88 -10.77
C ASP A 312 -11.66 22.41 -10.96
N ASP A 313 -10.92 23.19 -10.19
CA ASP A 313 -10.90 24.66 -10.26
C ASP A 313 -9.96 25.19 -11.38
N GLY A 314 -9.34 24.29 -12.13
CA GLY A 314 -8.39 24.62 -13.20
C GLY A 314 -6.98 24.98 -12.69
N GLY A 315 -6.71 24.76 -11.40
CA GLY A 315 -5.39 24.86 -10.79
C GLY A 315 -4.72 23.49 -10.65
N PHE A 316 -3.75 23.40 -9.73
CA PHE A 316 -3.02 22.17 -9.42
C PHE A 316 -3.04 21.94 -7.92
N THR A 317 -3.24 20.66 -7.54
CA THR A 317 -3.01 20.14 -6.19
C THR A 317 -1.74 19.32 -6.12
N TRP A 318 -1.36 18.88 -4.93
CA TRP A 318 -0.10 18.20 -4.67
C TRP A 318 -0.26 16.67 -4.65
N ARG A 319 0.88 16.02 -4.88
CA ARG A 319 1.08 14.59 -4.60
C ARG A 319 2.49 14.34 -4.06
N TRP A 320 2.66 13.23 -3.39
CA TRP A 320 3.98 12.75 -3.03
C TRP A 320 4.74 12.20 -4.25
N THR A 321 6.04 12.45 -4.29
CA THR A 321 6.96 11.84 -5.25
C THR A 321 8.34 11.64 -4.62
N ARG A 322 9.22 10.96 -5.34
CA ARG A 322 10.67 10.86 -5.07
C ARG A 322 11.44 11.06 -6.35
N ASP A 323 12.69 11.46 -6.23
CA ASP A 323 13.59 11.40 -7.37
C ASP A 323 13.77 9.95 -7.82
N PRO A 324 13.98 9.72 -9.13
CA PRO A 324 14.23 8.39 -9.66
C PRO A 324 15.36 7.68 -8.92
N ALA A 325 15.22 6.37 -8.73
CA ALA A 325 16.33 5.55 -8.27
C ALA A 325 17.52 5.68 -9.26
N PRO A 326 18.78 5.52 -8.80
CA PRO A 326 19.96 5.65 -9.65
C PRO A 326 20.05 4.42 -10.59
N VAL A 327 19.30 4.46 -11.68
CA VAL A 327 19.34 3.50 -12.78
C VAL A 327 20.21 4.04 -13.88
N ARG A 328 21.14 3.23 -14.39
CA ARG A 328 22.10 3.64 -15.44
C ARG A 328 21.51 3.55 -16.86
N LEU A 329 20.64 2.57 -17.08
CA LEU A 329 20.03 2.32 -18.38
C LEU A 329 18.71 1.55 -18.21
N THR A 330 17.70 1.94 -18.98
CA THR A 330 16.48 1.13 -19.16
C THR A 330 16.27 0.91 -20.64
N LEU A 331 16.10 -0.36 -21.03
CA LEU A 331 15.75 -0.76 -22.39
C LEU A 331 14.32 -1.29 -22.41
N CYS A 332 13.58 -0.92 -23.42
CA CYS A 332 12.31 -1.56 -23.76
C CYS A 332 12.46 -2.14 -25.18
N ASN A 333 12.34 -3.45 -25.31
CA ASN A 333 12.57 -4.19 -26.55
C ASN A 333 13.91 -3.84 -27.23
N GLY A 334 14.98 -3.68 -26.43
CA GLY A 334 16.32 -3.34 -26.89
C GLY A 334 16.57 -1.86 -27.21
N ILE A 335 15.55 -1.00 -27.12
CA ILE A 335 15.67 0.44 -27.37
C ILE A 335 15.81 1.19 -26.04
N PRO A 336 16.85 2.03 -25.87
CA PRO A 336 17.00 2.84 -24.68
C PRO A 336 15.82 3.80 -24.48
N THR A 337 15.16 3.74 -23.31
CA THR A 337 14.11 4.67 -22.88
C THR A 337 14.60 5.63 -21.80
N PHE A 338 15.65 5.23 -21.10
CA PHE A 338 16.35 6.03 -20.09
C PHE A 338 17.83 5.69 -20.13
N ASP A 339 18.71 6.69 -20.04
CA ASP A 339 20.16 6.54 -19.93
C ASP A 339 20.78 7.60 -19.02
N LYS A 340 22.12 7.79 -19.06
CA LYS A 340 22.85 8.76 -18.26
C LYS A 340 22.40 10.23 -18.45
N ASP A 341 21.77 10.54 -19.56
CA ASP A 341 21.28 11.88 -19.90
C ASP A 341 19.78 12.06 -19.56
N GLY A 342 19.13 11.01 -19.01
CA GLY A 342 17.73 11.01 -18.61
C GLY A 342 16.81 10.25 -19.57
N VAL A 343 15.55 10.68 -19.68
CA VAL A 343 14.55 10.07 -20.57
C VAL A 343 14.90 10.38 -22.03
N THR A 344 15.07 9.34 -22.86
CA THR A 344 15.51 9.49 -24.27
C THR A 344 14.44 10.03 -25.19
N GLY A 345 13.15 9.99 -24.79
CA GLY A 345 12.01 10.32 -25.64
C GLY A 345 11.56 9.18 -26.58
N ALA A 346 12.26 8.04 -26.61
CA ALA A 346 11.82 6.88 -27.37
C ALA A 346 10.57 6.23 -26.73
N MET A 347 9.64 5.80 -27.58
CA MET A 347 8.38 5.15 -27.17
C MET A 347 8.23 3.76 -27.82
N PRO A 348 9.10 2.79 -27.52
CA PRO A 348 9.08 1.46 -28.15
C PRO A 348 8.09 0.48 -27.50
N GLY A 349 7.28 0.95 -26.55
CA GLY A 349 6.30 0.12 -25.84
C GLY A 349 5.19 -0.38 -26.78
N GLU A 350 4.74 -1.61 -26.55
CA GLU A 350 3.64 -2.24 -27.23
C GLU A 350 2.63 -2.79 -26.22
N MET A 351 1.36 -2.89 -26.64
CA MET A 351 0.35 -3.63 -25.87
C MET A 351 0.75 -5.10 -25.84
N ILE A 352 0.79 -5.67 -24.65
CA ILE A 352 1.12 -7.10 -24.47
C ILE A 352 -0.09 -7.87 -23.97
N SER A 353 -0.19 -9.13 -24.39
CA SER A 353 -1.19 -10.08 -23.94
C SER A 353 -0.51 -11.30 -23.35
N PRO A 354 -1.12 -11.94 -22.34
CA PRO A 354 -0.67 -13.25 -21.87
C PRO A 354 -0.59 -14.24 -23.02
N SER A 355 0.45 -15.08 -23.02
CA SER A 355 0.73 -16.08 -24.08
C SER A 355 0.44 -17.51 -23.62
#